data_43df87d77d310c2e17ae6da9ba4b4730
#
_entry.id   43df87d77d310c2e17ae6da9ba4b4730
#
_cell.length_a   1.000
_cell.length_b   1.000
_cell.length_c   1.000
_cell.angle_alpha   90.00
_cell.angle_beta   90.00
_cell.angle_gamma   90.00
#
_symmetry.space_group_name_H-M   'P 1'
#
loop_
_entity.id
_entity.type
_entity.pdbx_description
1 polymer ?
#
loop_
_entity_poly.entity_id
_entity_poly.type
_entity_poly.pdbx_seq_one_letter_code
_entity_poly.pdbx_strand_id
1 'polypeptide(L)'
;MRVETRLAEADLRQESGDVPGPRASHAPALTLIPGMPAPGAPLQAEPNRPFIIRLGKHLRGVFDRLIASSSLVSNAPVLDVRDFPWTATLRANWHAIRDEAMAVVRHREAVPSLAAISPDHRAIAEMDKWRSFFLWGYSFPIEDNIAQCPRTAAIVAQIPGLNSAFFSILAPGTHIPDHRGVTKGLITCHLGLIVPRDGDVRMRIGNRIVRWAEGQTLVFDDTYSHEVWNETGGTRVVLLIQFERPLRRPGKWVADAFLKLVRRSAFVREARDNIRIWNQAIAQMDI
;
A
#
# COMPACT_ATOMS: atom_id res chain seq x y z
N MET A 1 -34.74 -45.82 -49.99
CA MET A 1 -34.30 -44.82 -50.98
C MET A 1 -33.18 -44.05 -50.30
N ARG A 2 -31.90 -44.40 -50.57
CA ARG A 2 -30.69 -43.78 -50.03
C ARG A 2 -30.30 -42.65 -51.02
N VAL A 3 -30.03 -41.47 -50.47
CA VAL A 3 -29.43 -40.40 -51.26
C VAL A 3 -28.02 -40.17 -50.66
N GLU A 4 -27.00 -40.56 -51.40
CA GLU A 4 -25.60 -40.24 -51.16
C GLU A 4 -25.33 -38.80 -51.59
N THR A 5 -24.77 -38.00 -50.67
CA THR A 5 -24.24 -36.66 -51.04
C THR A 5 -22.72 -36.72 -50.95
N ARG A 6 -22.06 -36.58 -52.10
CA ARG A 6 -20.60 -36.48 -52.26
C ARG A 6 -20.12 -35.16 -51.65
N LEU A 7 -19.12 -35.22 -50.80
CA LEU A 7 -18.33 -34.11 -50.35
C LEU A 7 -17.20 -33.86 -51.39
N ALA A 8 -17.12 -32.65 -51.86
CA ALA A 8 -16.02 -32.18 -52.69
C ALA A 8 -14.87 -31.71 -51.77
N GLU A 9 -13.70 -32.31 -51.94
CA GLU A 9 -12.44 -31.84 -51.35
C GLU A 9 -12.01 -30.54 -52.02
N ALA A 10 -11.94 -29.44 -51.25
CA ALA A 10 -11.32 -28.22 -51.67
C ALA A 10 -9.94 -28.11 -51.02
N ASP A 11 -8.95 -28.14 -51.86
CA ASP A 11 -7.52 -27.97 -51.61
C ASP A 11 -7.25 -26.56 -51.06
N LEU A 12 -7.01 -26.41 -49.74
CA LEU A 12 -6.56 -25.19 -49.13
C LEU A 12 -5.05 -25.22 -48.98
N ARG A 13 -4.38 -24.60 -49.95
CA ARG A 13 -2.95 -24.26 -49.83
C ARG A 13 -2.77 -23.32 -48.67
N GLN A 14 -1.97 -23.73 -47.75
CA GLN A 14 -1.49 -22.98 -46.58
C GLN A 14 -0.50 -21.92 -47.05
N GLU A 15 -0.94 -20.66 -47.13
CA GLU A 15 -0.03 -19.53 -47.19
C GLU A 15 0.48 -19.27 -45.76
N SER A 16 1.75 -19.55 -45.52
CA SER A 16 2.46 -19.18 -44.30
C SER A 16 2.70 -17.67 -44.29
N GLY A 17 1.73 -16.92 -43.78
CA GLY A 17 1.91 -15.52 -43.41
C GLY A 17 2.68 -15.45 -42.11
N ASP A 18 3.88 -14.89 -42.21
CA ASP A 18 4.77 -14.56 -41.09
C ASP A 18 4.05 -13.55 -40.17
N VAL A 19 3.49 -14.02 -39.04
CA VAL A 19 2.90 -13.17 -38.01
C VAL A 19 4.06 -12.61 -37.18
N PRO A 20 4.32 -11.29 -37.21
CA PRO A 20 5.38 -10.72 -36.38
C PRO A 20 5.06 -10.99 -34.92
N GLY A 21 5.90 -11.75 -34.25
CA GLY A 21 5.84 -12.00 -32.83
C GLY A 21 5.78 -10.69 -32.04
N PRO A 22 5.20 -10.70 -30.81
CA PRO A 22 5.08 -9.50 -29.99
C PRO A 22 6.46 -8.88 -29.81
N ARG A 23 6.64 -7.67 -30.34
CA ARG A 23 7.83 -6.86 -30.09
C ARG A 23 8.00 -6.78 -28.59
N ALA A 24 9.11 -7.31 -28.09
CA ALA A 24 9.54 -7.10 -26.72
C ALA A 24 9.58 -5.59 -26.48
N SER A 25 8.64 -5.11 -25.69
CA SER A 25 8.66 -3.75 -25.16
C SER A 25 9.91 -3.64 -24.31
N HIS A 26 10.97 -3.05 -24.87
CA HIS A 26 12.08 -2.58 -24.08
C HIS A 26 11.53 -1.44 -23.21
N ALA A 27 11.03 -1.78 -22.02
CA ALA A 27 10.89 -0.79 -20.96
C ALA A 27 12.29 -0.17 -20.79
N PRO A 28 12.42 1.17 -20.83
CA PRO A 28 13.72 1.79 -20.56
C PRO A 28 14.16 1.28 -19.19
N ALA A 29 15.33 0.68 -19.11
CA ALA A 29 15.91 0.30 -17.85
C ALA A 29 15.92 1.56 -16.98
N LEU A 30 15.21 1.56 -15.85
CA LEU A 30 15.28 2.59 -14.81
C LEU A 30 16.70 2.57 -14.23
N THR A 31 17.64 3.02 -15.05
CA THR A 31 19.06 3.02 -14.76
C THR A 31 19.32 4.21 -13.84
N LEU A 32 19.38 3.91 -12.53
CA LEU A 32 20.01 4.76 -11.52
C LEU A 32 19.46 6.20 -11.44
N ILE A 33 18.37 6.37 -10.74
CA ILE A 33 18.00 7.69 -10.21
C ILE A 33 19.13 8.12 -9.26
N PRO A 34 19.84 9.24 -9.52
CA PRO A 34 20.93 9.70 -8.66
C PRO A 34 20.46 9.84 -7.22
N GLY A 35 21.15 9.19 -6.29
CA GLY A 35 20.83 9.22 -4.85
C GLY A 35 19.98 8.06 -4.34
N MET A 36 19.48 7.18 -5.21
CA MET A 36 18.80 5.95 -4.77
C MET A 36 19.75 4.74 -4.83
N PRO A 37 19.64 3.77 -3.89
CA PRO A 37 20.40 2.55 -3.96
C PRO A 37 20.04 1.77 -5.23
N ALA A 38 21.04 1.27 -5.94
CA ALA A 38 20.86 0.47 -7.15
C ALA A 38 19.99 -0.77 -6.86
N PRO A 39 19.15 -1.22 -7.83
CA PRO A 39 18.44 -2.48 -7.71
C PRO A 39 19.45 -3.61 -7.43
N GLY A 40 19.26 -4.35 -6.32
CA GLY A 40 20.18 -5.43 -5.93
C GLY A 40 21.42 -4.99 -5.13
N ALA A 41 21.57 -3.71 -4.78
CA ALA A 41 22.59 -3.30 -3.83
C ALA A 41 22.38 -4.02 -2.48
N PRO A 42 23.42 -4.60 -1.85
CA PRO A 42 23.28 -5.22 -0.55
C PRO A 42 22.71 -4.19 0.43
N LEU A 43 21.67 -4.61 1.14
CA LEU A 43 21.03 -3.81 2.18
C LEU A 43 22.12 -3.28 3.10
N GLN A 44 22.29 -1.97 3.16
CA GLN A 44 23.21 -1.36 4.12
C GLN A 44 22.85 -1.87 5.51
N ALA A 45 23.88 -2.21 6.28
CA ALA A 45 23.74 -2.68 7.65
C ALA A 45 22.70 -1.82 8.41
N GLU A 46 21.84 -2.49 9.20
CA GLU A 46 20.79 -1.87 10.02
C GLU A 46 21.24 -0.50 10.51
N PRO A 47 20.57 0.60 10.18
CA PRO A 47 20.98 1.92 10.64
C PRO A 47 21.09 1.86 12.15
N ASN A 48 22.16 2.46 12.71
CA ASN A 48 22.43 2.45 14.15
C ASN A 48 21.24 3.14 14.85
N ARG A 49 20.22 2.34 15.20
CA ARG A 49 18.93 2.87 15.73
C ARG A 49 19.24 3.58 17.05
N PRO A 50 18.82 4.84 17.20
CA PRO A 50 19.03 5.60 18.44
C PRO A 50 18.63 4.78 19.65
N PHE A 51 19.39 4.90 20.76
CA PHE A 51 19.14 4.20 22.04
C PHE A 51 17.67 4.29 22.47
N ILE A 52 17.01 5.43 22.23
CA ILE A 52 15.59 5.66 22.51
C ILE A 52 14.68 4.68 21.77
N ILE A 53 15.00 4.33 20.51
CA ILE A 53 14.21 3.34 19.74
C ILE A 53 14.44 1.92 20.31
N ARG A 54 15.67 1.62 20.73
CA ARG A 54 15.99 0.33 21.38
C ARG A 54 15.30 0.21 22.74
N LEU A 55 15.33 1.25 23.56
CA LEU A 55 14.62 1.34 24.84
C LEU A 55 13.10 1.25 24.62
N GLY A 56 12.58 1.92 23.58
CA GLY A 56 11.18 1.87 23.18
C GLY A 56 10.70 0.46 22.85
N LYS A 57 11.55 -0.39 22.25
CA LYS A 57 11.21 -1.80 22.01
C LYS A 57 10.94 -2.57 23.32
N HIS A 58 11.70 -2.32 24.38
CA HIS A 58 11.51 -2.97 25.69
C HIS A 58 10.27 -2.43 26.42
N LEU A 59 9.99 -1.13 26.28
CA LEU A 59 8.84 -0.49 26.93
C LEU A 59 7.55 -0.59 26.09
N ARG A 60 7.64 -1.01 24.83
CA ARG A 60 6.51 -1.12 23.90
C ARG A 60 5.32 -1.85 24.52
N GLY A 61 5.56 -3.00 25.15
CA GLY A 61 4.47 -3.78 25.74
C GLY A 61 3.73 -3.05 26.87
N VAL A 62 4.43 -2.18 27.62
CA VAL A 62 3.83 -1.35 28.67
C VAL A 62 3.01 -0.23 28.05
N PHE A 63 3.57 0.48 27.07
CA PHE A 63 2.87 1.55 26.35
C PHE A 63 1.65 1.02 25.58
N ASP A 64 1.78 -0.09 24.87
CA ASP A 64 0.67 -0.71 24.14
C ASP A 64 -0.46 -1.15 25.09
N ARG A 65 -0.15 -1.66 26.29
CA ARG A 65 -1.17 -1.98 27.31
C ARG A 65 -1.88 -0.73 27.82
N LEU A 66 -1.14 0.35 28.09
CA LEU A 66 -1.72 1.61 28.54
C LEU A 66 -2.60 2.24 27.46
N ILE A 67 -2.15 2.23 26.20
CA ILE A 67 -2.93 2.71 25.06
C ILE A 67 -4.18 1.85 24.87
N ALA A 68 -4.04 0.52 24.94
CA ALA A 68 -5.17 -0.41 24.81
C ALA A 68 -6.22 -0.20 25.90
N SER A 69 -5.82 -0.01 27.17
CA SER A 69 -6.75 0.27 28.28
C SER A 69 -7.45 1.63 28.18
N SER A 70 -6.87 2.55 27.41
CA SER A 70 -7.40 3.88 27.15
C SER A 70 -8.22 3.98 25.84
N SER A 71 -8.34 2.89 25.09
CA SER A 71 -9.04 2.88 23.81
C SER A 71 -10.53 3.11 23.97
N LEU A 72 -11.10 3.97 23.11
CA LEU A 72 -12.54 4.20 23.00
C LEU A 72 -13.21 3.26 21.99
N VAL A 73 -12.41 2.46 21.29
CA VAL A 73 -12.87 1.45 20.33
C VAL A 73 -12.31 0.08 20.71
N SER A 74 -12.81 -0.97 20.11
CA SER A 74 -12.36 -2.34 20.37
C SER A 74 -10.83 -2.49 20.21
N ASN A 75 -10.25 -3.41 20.99
CA ASN A 75 -8.86 -3.85 20.83
C ASN A 75 -8.75 -5.16 20.01
N ALA A 76 -9.83 -5.59 19.35
CA ALA A 76 -9.79 -6.76 18.48
C ALA A 76 -8.87 -6.52 17.27
N PRO A 77 -8.30 -7.58 16.64
CA PRO A 77 -7.46 -7.44 15.47
C PRO A 77 -8.21 -6.80 14.28
N VAL A 78 -9.51 -7.11 14.11
CA VAL A 78 -10.38 -6.48 13.12
C VAL A 78 -11.45 -5.71 13.87
N LEU A 79 -11.61 -4.42 13.54
CA LEU A 79 -12.53 -3.50 14.19
C LEU A 79 -13.83 -3.35 13.41
N ASP A 80 -14.90 -2.97 14.12
CA ASP A 80 -16.17 -2.66 13.49
C ASP A 80 -16.10 -1.32 12.76
N VAL A 81 -16.41 -1.30 11.47
CA VAL A 81 -16.42 -0.07 10.66
C VAL A 81 -17.44 0.96 11.15
N ARG A 82 -18.46 0.55 11.92
CA ARG A 82 -19.46 1.44 12.53
C ARG A 82 -18.88 2.36 13.60
N ASP A 83 -17.75 1.96 14.20
CA ASP A 83 -17.02 2.81 15.16
C ASP A 83 -16.31 4.00 14.45
N PHE A 84 -16.28 4.00 13.10
CA PHE A 84 -15.59 4.97 12.26
C PHE A 84 -16.53 5.53 11.18
N PRO A 85 -17.48 6.44 11.52
CA PRO A 85 -18.51 6.91 10.59
C PRO A 85 -17.98 7.52 9.29
N TRP A 86 -16.79 8.16 9.33
CA TRP A 86 -16.13 8.74 8.16
C TRP A 86 -15.82 7.72 7.05
N THR A 87 -15.75 6.42 7.38
CA THR A 87 -15.54 5.35 6.38
C THR A 87 -16.71 5.27 5.39
N ALA A 88 -17.91 5.76 5.76
CA ALA A 88 -19.05 5.82 4.86
C ALA A 88 -18.78 6.77 3.68
N THR A 89 -18.10 7.89 3.90
CA THR A 89 -17.69 8.83 2.84
C THR A 89 -16.72 8.18 1.86
N LEU A 90 -15.78 7.36 2.34
CA LEU A 90 -14.89 6.60 1.46
C LEU A 90 -15.70 5.65 0.57
N ARG A 91 -16.61 4.86 1.16
CA ARG A 91 -17.45 3.91 0.41
C ARG A 91 -18.36 4.60 -0.59
N ALA A 92 -18.93 5.75 -0.23
CA ALA A 92 -19.80 6.52 -1.13
C ALA A 92 -19.04 7.09 -2.35
N ASN A 93 -17.75 7.35 -2.22
CA ASN A 93 -16.92 7.97 -3.25
C ASN A 93 -15.89 7.01 -3.87
N TRP A 94 -16.01 5.71 -3.64
CA TRP A 94 -14.98 4.75 -3.99
C TRP A 94 -14.68 4.68 -5.51
N HIS A 95 -15.68 4.94 -6.36
CA HIS A 95 -15.46 4.99 -7.81
C HIS A 95 -14.53 6.13 -8.21
N ALA A 96 -14.76 7.34 -7.67
CA ALA A 96 -13.91 8.49 -7.95
C ALA A 96 -12.47 8.27 -7.44
N ILE A 97 -12.34 7.67 -6.26
CA ILE A 97 -11.03 7.29 -5.68
C ILE A 97 -10.35 6.23 -6.55
N ARG A 98 -11.11 5.22 -7.01
CA ARG A 98 -10.60 4.18 -7.90
C ARG A 98 -10.13 4.76 -9.24
N ASP A 99 -10.87 5.68 -9.83
CA ASP A 99 -10.52 6.26 -11.13
C ASP A 99 -9.18 7.03 -11.05
N GLU A 100 -8.95 7.79 -9.97
CA GLU A 100 -7.66 8.43 -9.71
C GLU A 100 -6.55 7.40 -9.46
N ALA A 101 -6.83 6.36 -8.67
CA ALA A 101 -5.87 5.27 -8.44
C ALA A 101 -5.51 4.53 -9.74
N MET A 102 -6.48 4.31 -10.63
CA MET A 102 -6.24 3.70 -11.95
C MET A 102 -5.38 4.58 -12.84
N ALA A 103 -5.54 5.91 -12.78
CA ALA A 103 -4.67 6.84 -13.49
C ALA A 103 -3.21 6.70 -13.02
N VAL A 104 -2.98 6.61 -11.71
CA VAL A 104 -1.67 6.35 -11.13
C VAL A 104 -1.13 4.97 -11.54
N VAL A 105 -1.95 3.92 -11.51
CA VAL A 105 -1.53 2.54 -11.84
C VAL A 105 -1.17 2.37 -13.32
N ARG A 106 -1.77 3.15 -14.23
CA ARG A 106 -1.38 3.15 -15.66
C ARG A 106 0.10 3.51 -15.87
N HIS A 107 0.64 4.33 -14.99
CA HIS A 107 2.06 4.73 -14.96
C HIS A 107 2.78 4.11 -13.75
N ARG A 108 2.50 2.82 -13.48
CA ARG A 108 3.01 2.13 -12.28
C ARG A 108 4.54 2.14 -12.15
N GLU A 109 5.26 2.19 -13.26
CA GLU A 109 6.72 2.34 -13.31
C GLU A 109 7.19 3.66 -12.70
N ALA A 110 6.35 4.71 -12.76
CA ALA A 110 6.57 5.98 -12.08
C ALA A 110 6.20 5.96 -10.59
N VAL A 111 5.59 4.87 -10.08
CA VAL A 111 5.29 4.71 -8.65
C VAL A 111 6.43 3.98 -7.96
N PRO A 112 7.02 4.55 -6.91
CA PRO A 112 8.14 3.92 -6.22
C PRO A 112 7.74 2.63 -5.52
N SER A 113 8.68 1.68 -5.38
CA SER A 113 8.50 0.57 -4.46
C SER A 113 8.47 1.09 -3.01
N LEU A 114 7.69 0.45 -2.15
CA LEU A 114 7.65 0.83 -0.74
C LEU A 114 9.02 0.66 -0.07
N ALA A 115 9.80 -0.35 -0.49
CA ALA A 115 11.16 -0.56 -0.02
C ALA A 115 12.11 0.61 -0.34
N ALA A 116 11.90 1.29 -1.47
CA ALA A 116 12.71 2.45 -1.84
C ALA A 116 12.39 3.68 -0.97
N ILE A 117 11.12 3.84 -0.57
CA ILE A 117 10.68 4.99 0.23
C ILE A 117 10.92 4.77 1.72
N SER A 118 10.50 3.62 2.24
CA SER A 118 10.44 3.35 3.68
C SER A 118 11.51 2.35 4.11
N PRO A 119 12.54 2.79 4.85
CA PRO A 119 13.59 1.91 5.34
C PRO A 119 13.07 0.72 6.16
N ASP A 120 12.00 0.91 6.94
CA ASP A 120 11.44 -0.16 7.77
C ASP A 120 10.74 -1.27 6.97
N HIS A 121 10.35 -1.00 5.72
CA HIS A 121 9.68 -1.97 4.85
C HIS A 121 10.65 -2.70 3.92
N ARG A 122 11.94 -2.35 3.90
CA ARG A 122 12.95 -2.99 3.04
C ARG A 122 13.07 -4.49 3.28
N ALA A 123 12.86 -4.94 4.51
CA ALA A 123 12.96 -6.35 4.86
C ALA A 123 11.74 -7.21 4.47
N ILE A 124 10.59 -6.57 4.18
CA ILE A 124 9.32 -7.25 3.95
C ILE A 124 8.72 -6.97 2.56
N ALA A 125 9.22 -5.94 1.87
CA ALA A 125 8.74 -5.58 0.54
C ALA A 125 9.71 -6.10 -0.54
N GLU A 126 9.27 -7.04 -1.36
CA GLU A 126 9.97 -7.37 -2.59
C GLU A 126 10.01 -6.13 -3.49
N MET A 127 11.20 -5.76 -4.00
CA MET A 127 11.49 -4.46 -4.61
C MET A 127 10.45 -3.99 -5.64
N ASP A 128 9.94 -4.88 -6.50
CA ASP A 128 9.05 -4.49 -7.59
C ASP A 128 7.60 -4.90 -7.40
N LYS A 129 7.31 -5.69 -6.37
CA LYS A 129 5.98 -6.26 -6.17
C LYS A 129 5.05 -5.44 -5.29
N TRP A 130 5.61 -4.59 -4.42
CA TRP A 130 4.81 -3.69 -3.56
C TRP A 130 5.20 -2.24 -3.80
N ARG A 131 4.32 -1.50 -4.50
CA ARG A 131 4.49 -0.08 -4.83
C ARG A 131 3.51 0.77 -4.04
N SER A 132 3.89 2.01 -3.75
CA SER A 132 3.09 2.90 -2.89
C SER A 132 3.14 4.34 -3.37
N PHE A 133 1.96 4.89 -3.67
CA PHE A 133 1.79 6.28 -4.09
C PHE A 133 1.21 7.09 -2.93
N PHE A 134 2.06 7.82 -2.23
CA PHE A 134 1.70 8.54 -1.01
C PHE A 134 1.02 9.86 -1.30
N LEU A 135 -0.16 10.08 -0.70
CA LEU A 135 -0.84 11.38 -0.61
C LEU A 135 -0.49 12.08 0.70
N TRP A 136 -0.43 11.33 1.80
CA TRP A 136 0.07 11.75 3.11
C TRP A 136 1.05 10.72 3.66
N GLY A 137 2.14 11.21 4.23
CA GLY A 137 3.09 10.40 4.98
C GLY A 137 3.43 11.04 6.31
N TYR A 138 3.20 10.33 7.43
CA TYR A 138 3.47 10.79 8.80
C TYR A 138 2.87 12.16 9.13
N SER A 139 1.62 12.39 8.71
CA SER A 139 0.84 13.64 8.82
C SER A 139 1.34 14.80 7.96
N PHE A 140 2.22 14.56 6.99
CA PHE A 140 2.64 15.57 6.02
C PHE A 140 1.99 15.29 4.65
N PRO A 141 1.40 16.31 4.00
CA PRO A 141 0.92 16.18 2.64
C PRO A 141 2.08 16.04 1.65
N ILE A 142 1.85 15.31 0.56
CA ILE A 142 2.76 15.21 -0.59
C ILE A 142 2.10 15.96 -1.74
N GLU A 143 2.40 17.26 -1.86
CA GLU A 143 1.66 18.21 -2.70
C GLU A 143 1.58 17.77 -4.18
N ASP A 144 2.71 17.31 -4.76
CA ASP A 144 2.76 16.88 -6.16
C ASP A 144 1.82 15.69 -6.43
N ASN A 145 1.72 14.77 -5.47
CA ASN A 145 0.87 13.59 -5.57
C ASN A 145 -0.61 13.93 -5.29
N ILE A 146 -0.86 14.85 -4.37
CA ILE A 146 -2.19 15.40 -4.08
C ILE A 146 -2.76 16.09 -5.31
N ALA A 147 -1.94 16.85 -6.05
CA ALA A 147 -2.36 17.51 -7.27
C ALA A 147 -2.82 16.53 -8.37
N GLN A 148 -2.28 15.31 -8.38
CA GLN A 148 -2.69 14.24 -9.31
C GLN A 148 -3.97 13.53 -8.86
N CYS A 149 -4.34 13.58 -7.58
CA CYS A 149 -5.48 12.87 -6.99
C CYS A 149 -6.35 13.80 -6.12
N PRO A 150 -6.87 14.92 -6.69
CA PRO A 150 -7.50 15.98 -5.89
C PRO A 150 -8.79 15.52 -5.19
N ARG A 151 -9.57 14.60 -5.79
CA ARG A 151 -10.80 14.08 -5.17
C ARG A 151 -10.48 13.18 -3.97
N THR A 152 -9.55 12.26 -4.14
CA THR A 152 -9.07 11.40 -3.04
C THR A 152 -8.49 12.25 -1.93
N ALA A 153 -7.65 13.22 -2.29
CA ALA A 153 -7.03 14.13 -1.34
C ALA A 153 -8.07 14.90 -0.51
N ALA A 154 -9.08 15.49 -1.15
CA ALA A 154 -10.14 16.22 -0.46
C ALA A 154 -10.93 15.34 0.53
N ILE A 155 -11.14 14.06 0.20
CA ILE A 155 -11.84 13.11 1.06
C ILE A 155 -10.96 12.69 2.26
N VAL A 156 -9.72 12.28 2.02
CA VAL A 156 -8.85 11.80 3.11
C VAL A 156 -8.41 12.91 4.05
N ALA A 157 -8.32 14.16 3.58
CA ALA A 157 -8.02 15.32 4.43
C ALA A 157 -9.04 15.54 5.55
N GLN A 158 -10.27 15.02 5.40
CA GLN A 158 -11.34 15.14 6.41
C GLN A 158 -11.28 14.04 7.48
N ILE A 159 -10.38 13.06 7.35
CA ILE A 159 -10.28 11.94 8.29
C ILE A 159 -9.67 12.41 9.62
N PRO A 160 -10.36 12.22 10.75
CA PRO A 160 -9.84 12.62 12.06
C PRO A 160 -8.53 11.89 12.38
N GLY A 161 -7.49 12.66 12.74
CA GLY A 161 -6.20 12.09 13.11
C GLY A 161 -5.45 11.40 11.97
N LEU A 162 -5.66 11.81 10.71
CA LEU A 162 -4.95 11.28 9.55
C LEU A 162 -3.44 11.31 9.78
N ASN A 163 -2.81 10.15 9.69
CA ASN A 163 -1.36 10.00 9.78
C ASN A 163 -0.72 9.72 8.41
N SER A 164 -1.26 8.76 7.68
CA SER A 164 -0.78 8.41 6.34
C SER A 164 -1.94 7.99 5.45
N ALA A 165 -1.86 8.32 4.15
CA ALA A 165 -2.78 7.84 3.14
C ALA A 165 -2.03 7.61 1.84
N PHE A 166 -2.16 6.42 1.24
CA PHE A 166 -1.49 6.08 -0.01
C PHE A 166 -2.20 4.95 -0.76
N PHE A 167 -2.05 4.93 -2.05
CA PHE A 167 -2.43 3.76 -2.84
C PHE A 167 -1.37 2.68 -2.66
N SER A 168 -1.78 1.55 -2.10
CA SER A 168 -0.96 0.36 -1.92
C SER A 168 -1.25 -0.60 -3.07
N ILE A 169 -0.25 -0.82 -3.92
CA ILE A 169 -0.34 -1.54 -5.19
C ILE A 169 0.47 -2.82 -5.06
N LEU A 170 -0.21 -3.97 -5.08
CA LEU A 170 0.42 -5.29 -5.01
C LEU A 170 0.33 -5.99 -6.37
N ALA A 171 1.49 -6.31 -6.93
CA ALA A 171 1.60 -7.07 -8.17
C ALA A 171 1.08 -8.53 -8.01
N PRO A 172 0.80 -9.24 -9.10
CA PRO A 172 0.50 -10.67 -9.10
C PRO A 172 1.56 -11.48 -8.35
N GLY A 173 1.14 -12.50 -7.61
CA GLY A 173 2.03 -13.41 -6.89
C GLY A 173 2.83 -12.76 -5.76
N THR A 174 2.37 -11.61 -5.22
CA THR A 174 3.05 -10.93 -4.10
C THR A 174 2.70 -11.58 -2.78
N HIS A 175 3.72 -11.81 -1.95
CA HIS A 175 3.59 -12.18 -0.56
C HIS A 175 4.28 -11.14 0.33
N ILE A 176 3.54 -10.52 1.24
CA ILE A 176 4.09 -9.67 2.30
C ILE A 176 4.17 -10.54 3.55
N PRO A 177 5.38 -10.89 4.03
CA PRO A 177 5.56 -11.81 5.16
C PRO A 177 5.05 -11.20 6.47
N ASP A 178 4.95 -12.05 7.48
CA ASP A 178 4.46 -11.69 8.81
C ASP A 178 5.19 -10.49 9.40
N HIS A 179 4.44 -9.47 9.76
CA HIS A 179 4.97 -8.24 10.36
C HIS A 179 3.95 -7.59 11.29
N ARG A 180 4.35 -6.49 11.95
CA ARG A 180 3.51 -5.74 12.89
C ARG A 180 3.74 -4.25 12.75
N GLY A 181 2.69 -3.47 12.85
CA GLY A 181 2.75 -2.02 13.02
C GLY A 181 3.49 -1.59 14.28
N VAL A 182 3.92 -0.34 14.32
CA VAL A 182 4.87 0.16 15.34
C VAL A 182 4.23 0.55 16.67
N THR A 183 2.94 0.90 16.70
CA THR A 183 2.24 1.42 17.90
C THR A 183 0.74 1.18 17.86
N LYS A 184 0.18 0.84 19.01
CA LYS A 184 -1.27 0.77 19.22
C LYS A 184 -1.97 2.14 19.15
N GLY A 185 -1.21 3.22 19.09
CA GLY A 185 -1.74 4.58 18.90
C GLY A 185 -2.31 4.85 17.50
N LEU A 186 -2.05 3.97 16.54
CA LEU A 186 -2.58 4.03 15.17
C LEU A 186 -3.54 2.87 14.89
N ILE A 187 -4.45 3.11 13.97
CA ILE A 187 -5.35 2.12 13.35
C ILE A 187 -5.20 2.24 11.85
N THR A 188 -5.35 1.13 11.14
CA THR A 188 -5.27 1.07 9.68
C THR A 188 -6.66 0.78 9.09
N CYS A 189 -7.02 1.54 8.05
CA CYS A 189 -8.20 1.32 7.22
C CYS A 189 -7.78 1.09 5.78
N HIS A 190 -8.27 0.03 5.16
CA HIS A 190 -8.14 -0.21 3.73
C HIS A 190 -9.51 -0.02 3.05
N LEU A 191 -9.55 0.75 1.96
CA LEU A 191 -10.65 0.74 1.00
C LEU A 191 -10.23 -0.10 -0.20
N GLY A 192 -10.97 -1.14 -0.53
CA GLY A 192 -10.75 -1.94 -1.75
C GLY A 192 -11.06 -1.14 -3.00
N LEU A 193 -10.11 -1.01 -3.92
CA LEU A 193 -10.27 -0.26 -5.18
C LEU A 193 -10.23 -1.16 -6.39
N ILE A 194 -9.24 -2.05 -6.47
CA ILE A 194 -9.10 -3.09 -7.50
C ILE A 194 -8.75 -4.38 -6.77
N VAL A 195 -9.64 -5.36 -6.86
CA VAL A 195 -9.48 -6.65 -6.21
C VAL A 195 -9.68 -7.75 -7.27
N PRO A 196 -8.60 -8.38 -7.75
CA PRO A 196 -8.69 -9.47 -8.73
C PRO A 196 -9.53 -10.64 -8.20
N ARG A 197 -10.20 -11.35 -9.12
CA ARG A 197 -11.15 -12.44 -8.80
C ARG A 197 -10.73 -13.80 -9.35
N ASP A 198 -9.57 -13.86 -10.01
CA ASP A 198 -9.00 -15.05 -10.66
C ASP A 198 -8.10 -15.89 -9.73
N GLY A 199 -8.29 -15.74 -8.41
CA GLY A 199 -7.54 -16.44 -7.37
C GLY A 199 -7.90 -15.92 -6.00
N ASP A 200 -6.97 -15.97 -5.03
CA ASP A 200 -7.20 -15.52 -3.66
C ASP A 200 -6.33 -14.33 -3.28
N VAL A 201 -6.98 -13.26 -2.83
CA VAL A 201 -6.33 -12.08 -2.25
C VAL A 201 -6.78 -11.94 -0.82
N ARG A 202 -5.90 -12.24 0.12
CA ARG A 202 -6.24 -12.31 1.54
C ARG A 202 -5.18 -11.68 2.43
N MET A 203 -5.60 -11.36 3.64
CA MET A 203 -4.72 -10.98 4.74
C MET A 203 -5.07 -11.81 5.97
N ARG A 204 -4.05 -12.33 6.64
CA ARG A 204 -4.16 -12.86 8.00
C ARG A 204 -3.86 -11.73 8.98
N ILE A 205 -4.71 -11.54 9.97
CA ILE A 205 -4.50 -10.60 11.08
C ILE A 205 -4.75 -11.36 12.39
N GLY A 206 -3.69 -11.59 13.16
CA GLY A 206 -3.75 -12.52 14.30
C GLY A 206 -4.21 -13.91 13.83
N ASN A 207 -5.36 -14.36 14.31
CA ASN A 207 -5.97 -15.64 13.95
C ASN A 207 -7.12 -15.51 12.91
N ARG A 208 -7.30 -14.33 12.31
CA ARG A 208 -8.39 -14.09 11.35
C ARG A 208 -7.86 -13.96 9.94
N ILE A 209 -8.55 -14.59 8.98
CA ILE A 209 -8.36 -14.36 7.55
C ILE A 209 -9.46 -13.39 7.09
N VAL A 210 -9.03 -12.31 6.42
CA VAL A 210 -9.91 -11.30 5.83
C VAL A 210 -9.61 -11.15 4.36
N ARG A 211 -10.62 -10.73 3.59
CA ARG A 211 -10.51 -10.45 2.16
C ARG A 211 -11.05 -9.07 1.85
N TRP A 212 -10.50 -8.42 0.85
CA TRP A 212 -11.01 -7.15 0.38
C TRP A 212 -12.16 -7.36 -0.60
N ALA A 213 -13.07 -6.40 -0.62
CA ALA A 213 -14.06 -6.22 -1.68
C ALA A 213 -13.99 -4.78 -2.19
N GLU A 214 -14.22 -4.60 -3.48
CA GLU A 214 -14.23 -3.28 -4.10
C GLU A 214 -15.34 -2.41 -3.48
N GLY A 215 -15.00 -1.16 -3.18
CA GLY A 215 -15.90 -0.22 -2.52
C GLY A 215 -16.15 -0.49 -1.04
N GLN A 216 -15.55 -1.52 -0.44
CA GLN A 216 -15.71 -1.83 0.98
C GLN A 216 -14.47 -1.43 1.79
N THR A 217 -14.72 -1.03 3.05
CA THR A 217 -13.66 -0.68 3.99
C THR A 217 -13.41 -1.82 4.98
N LEU A 218 -12.13 -2.05 5.27
CA LEU A 218 -11.64 -2.96 6.29
C LEU A 218 -10.83 -2.16 7.30
N VAL A 219 -11.23 -2.15 8.57
CA VAL A 219 -10.52 -1.44 9.64
C VAL A 219 -9.90 -2.46 10.58
N PHE A 220 -8.62 -2.28 10.91
CA PHE A 220 -7.88 -3.24 11.72
C PHE A 220 -6.74 -2.59 12.50
N ASP A 221 -6.32 -3.29 13.56
CA ASP A 221 -5.18 -2.94 14.39
C ASP A 221 -3.94 -3.66 13.84
N ASP A 222 -3.07 -2.93 13.14
CA ASP A 222 -1.87 -3.48 12.51
C ASP A 222 -0.78 -3.88 13.50
N THR A 223 -0.92 -3.60 14.79
CA THR A 223 -0.01 -4.12 15.83
C THR A 223 -0.17 -5.62 16.09
N TYR A 224 -1.27 -6.21 15.64
CA TYR A 224 -1.37 -7.67 15.52
C TYR A 224 -0.49 -8.15 14.38
N SER A 225 0.11 -9.33 14.57
CA SER A 225 0.84 -10.04 13.52
C SER A 225 -0.05 -10.19 12.30
N HIS A 226 0.39 -9.69 11.14
CA HIS A 226 -0.38 -9.78 9.90
C HIS A 226 0.51 -10.03 8.69
N GLU A 227 -0.09 -10.64 7.69
CA GLU A 227 0.56 -11.19 6.51
C GLU A 227 -0.41 -11.11 5.32
N VAL A 228 0.09 -10.81 4.12
CA VAL A 228 -0.75 -10.54 2.94
C VAL A 228 -0.31 -11.38 1.76
N TRP A 229 -1.27 -11.96 1.04
CA TRP A 229 -1.06 -12.69 -0.21
C TRP A 229 -1.93 -12.12 -1.33
N ASN A 230 -1.33 -12.00 -2.49
CA ASN A 230 -2.03 -11.81 -3.76
C ASN A 230 -1.72 -13.00 -4.67
N GLU A 231 -2.46 -14.07 -4.53
CA GLU A 231 -2.30 -15.33 -5.30
C GLU A 231 -3.20 -15.30 -6.56
N THR A 232 -3.17 -14.17 -7.29
CA THR A 232 -3.92 -13.95 -8.53
C THR A 232 -3.01 -13.53 -9.67
N GLY A 233 -3.52 -13.55 -10.90
CA GLY A 233 -2.86 -12.98 -12.07
C GLY A 233 -3.00 -11.46 -12.18
N GLY A 234 -3.79 -10.82 -11.33
CA GLY A 234 -4.08 -9.39 -11.36
C GLY A 234 -3.39 -8.58 -10.28
N THR A 235 -3.31 -7.27 -10.51
CA THR A 235 -2.78 -6.30 -9.52
C THR A 235 -3.88 -5.93 -8.53
N ARG A 236 -3.59 -6.03 -7.21
CA ARG A 236 -4.49 -5.55 -6.15
C ARG A 236 -4.14 -4.11 -5.77
N VAL A 237 -5.15 -3.23 -5.71
CA VAL A 237 -5.00 -1.85 -5.26
C VAL A 237 -5.99 -1.55 -4.12
N VAL A 238 -5.47 -0.99 -3.04
CA VAL A 238 -6.28 -0.42 -1.95
C VAL A 238 -5.81 0.99 -1.65
N LEU A 239 -6.72 1.85 -1.20
CA LEU A 239 -6.34 3.05 -0.46
C LEU A 239 -6.07 2.62 0.98
N LEU A 240 -4.82 2.68 1.39
CA LEU A 240 -4.39 2.42 2.76
C LEU A 240 -4.33 3.74 3.52
N ILE A 241 -4.98 3.78 4.67
CA ILE A 241 -5.09 4.94 5.53
C ILE A 241 -4.67 4.52 6.93
N GLN A 242 -3.69 5.24 7.52
CA GLN A 242 -3.39 5.15 8.95
C GLN A 242 -3.90 6.41 9.64
N PHE A 243 -4.57 6.24 10.77
CA PHE A 243 -5.13 7.34 11.54
C PHE A 243 -4.98 7.09 13.05
N GLU A 244 -5.02 8.15 13.84
CA GLU A 244 -4.90 8.07 15.29
C GLU A 244 -6.05 7.29 15.90
N ARG A 245 -5.74 6.33 16.77
CA ARG A 245 -6.74 5.60 17.55
C ARG A 245 -7.52 6.56 18.44
N PRO A 246 -8.86 6.51 18.49
CA PRO A 246 -9.65 7.23 19.47
C PRO A 246 -9.28 6.77 20.89
N LEU A 247 -8.73 7.69 21.70
CA LEU A 247 -8.18 7.40 23.01
C LEU A 247 -8.66 8.41 24.06
N ARG A 248 -8.94 7.92 25.26
CA ARG A 248 -9.02 8.75 26.48
C ARG A 248 -7.64 8.91 27.13
N ARG A 249 -7.52 9.84 28.05
CA ARG A 249 -6.32 10.00 28.87
C ARG A 249 -6.22 8.85 29.89
N PRO A 250 -5.02 8.38 30.27
CA PRO A 250 -3.69 8.92 29.91
C PRO A 250 -3.12 8.36 28.61
N GLY A 251 -3.68 7.28 28.01
CA GLY A 251 -3.14 6.64 26.82
C GLY A 251 -2.99 7.56 25.62
N LYS A 252 -3.91 8.57 25.47
CA LYS A 252 -3.76 9.57 24.41
C LYS A 252 -2.46 10.36 24.53
N TRP A 253 -2.10 10.80 25.73
CA TRP A 253 -0.85 11.54 25.93
C TRP A 253 0.41 10.73 25.54
N VAL A 254 0.41 9.45 25.87
CA VAL A 254 1.50 8.54 25.52
C VAL A 254 1.57 8.33 24.01
N ALA A 255 0.43 8.10 23.37
CA ALA A 255 0.36 7.93 21.90
C ALA A 255 0.81 9.22 21.18
N ASP A 256 0.31 10.40 21.59
CA ASP A 256 0.65 11.69 21.00
C ASP A 256 2.16 11.98 21.15
N ALA A 257 2.73 11.72 22.32
CA ALA A 257 4.17 11.92 22.56
C ALA A 257 5.01 11.01 21.68
N PHE A 258 4.62 9.73 21.55
CA PHE A 258 5.31 8.77 20.69
C PHE A 258 5.23 9.20 19.21
N LEU A 259 4.04 9.53 18.70
CA LEU A 259 3.86 9.96 17.31
C LEU A 259 4.64 11.26 17.02
N LYS A 260 4.66 12.21 17.96
CA LYS A 260 5.45 13.43 17.85
C LYS A 260 6.94 13.14 17.75
N LEU A 261 7.44 12.17 18.51
CA LEU A 261 8.84 11.73 18.45
C LEU A 261 9.15 11.08 17.10
N VAL A 262 8.28 10.18 16.62
CA VAL A 262 8.42 9.52 15.31
C VAL A 262 8.45 10.55 14.19
N ARG A 263 7.51 11.50 14.17
CA ARG A 263 7.44 12.57 13.14
C ARG A 263 8.71 13.42 13.06
N ARG A 264 9.48 13.53 14.16
CA ARG A 264 10.75 14.28 14.24
C ARG A 264 11.98 13.43 13.97
N SER A 265 11.82 12.12 13.78
CA SER A 265 12.95 11.21 13.60
C SER A 265 13.65 11.43 12.25
N ALA A 266 14.93 11.01 12.19
CA ALA A 266 15.68 10.98 10.94
C ALA A 266 15.01 10.06 9.90
N PHE A 267 14.41 8.98 10.36
CA PHE A 267 13.65 8.03 9.54
C PHE A 267 12.52 8.70 8.73
N VAL A 268 11.69 9.54 9.38
CA VAL A 268 10.60 10.26 8.68
C VAL A 268 11.16 11.30 7.70
N ARG A 269 12.26 11.97 8.06
CA ARG A 269 12.95 12.89 7.14
C ARG A 269 13.46 12.15 5.91
N GLU A 270 14.16 11.03 6.09
CA GLU A 270 14.65 10.19 5.00
C GLU A 270 13.50 9.73 4.08
N ALA A 271 12.41 9.20 4.64
CA ALA A 271 11.25 8.77 3.84
C ALA A 271 10.65 9.93 3.01
N ARG A 272 10.55 11.13 3.56
CA ARG A 272 10.07 12.33 2.84
C ARG A 272 11.03 12.76 1.73
N ASP A 273 12.33 12.75 2.01
CA ASP A 273 13.35 13.09 1.03
C ASP A 273 13.36 12.09 -0.12
N ASN A 274 13.21 10.79 0.16
CA ASN A 274 13.11 9.75 -0.85
C ASN A 274 11.90 9.95 -1.77
N ILE A 275 10.72 10.28 -1.22
CA ILE A 275 9.53 10.59 -2.04
C ILE A 275 9.80 11.80 -2.93
N ARG A 276 10.38 12.88 -2.38
CA ARG A 276 10.67 14.10 -3.14
C ARG A 276 11.66 13.84 -4.27
N ILE A 277 12.75 13.14 -3.98
CA ILE A 277 13.76 12.76 -4.98
C ILE A 277 13.12 11.95 -6.11
N TRP A 278 12.27 10.99 -5.74
CA TRP A 278 11.55 10.19 -6.72
C TRP A 278 10.65 11.03 -7.62
N ASN A 279 9.80 11.90 -7.04
CA ASN A 279 8.89 12.76 -7.81
C ASN A 279 9.66 13.70 -8.74
N GLN A 280 10.77 14.28 -8.28
CA GLN A 280 11.63 15.14 -9.12
C GLN A 280 12.25 14.36 -10.29
N ALA A 281 12.72 13.14 -10.05
CA ALA A 281 13.30 12.31 -11.10
C ALA A 281 12.25 11.94 -12.17
N ILE A 282 11.03 11.56 -11.75
CA ILE A 282 9.93 11.26 -12.69
C ILE A 282 9.52 12.49 -13.50
N ALA A 283 9.43 13.66 -12.87
CA ALA A 283 9.09 14.91 -13.57
C ALA A 283 10.13 15.31 -14.65
N GLN A 284 11.39 14.88 -14.51
CA GLN A 284 12.46 15.11 -15.49
C GLN A 284 12.46 14.09 -16.66
N MET A 285 11.71 12.99 -16.53
CA MET A 285 11.65 11.95 -17.55
C MET A 285 10.55 12.16 -18.59
N ASP A 286 9.78 13.26 -18.52
CA ASP A 286 8.68 13.61 -19.44
C ASP A 286 7.68 12.44 -19.66
N ILE A 287 7.31 11.72 -18.60
CA ILE A 287 6.35 10.61 -18.65
C ILE A 287 4.92 11.12 -18.47
#